data_a287ca70b91e7ce084e8dd0750d42825
#
_entry.id   a287ca70b91e7ce084e8dd0750d42825
#
_cell.length_a   1.000
_cell.length_b   1.000
_cell.length_c   1.000
_cell.angle_alpha   90.00
_cell.angle_beta   90.00
_cell.angle_gamma   90.00
#
_symmetry.space_group_name_H-M   'P 1'
#
loop_
_entity.id
_entity.type
_entity.pdbx_description
1 polymer ?
#
loop_
_entity_poly.entity_id
_entity_poly.type
_entity_poly.pdbx_seq_one_letter_code
_entity_poly.pdbx_strand_id
1 'polypeptide(L)'
;MTSLLNRTSITRMRLAILFLIPSALMAVPGGMQKYAGPDGRIRVALAQQPFSPNGLSKGPSTMADGGIQTILADMGAVVRLHEARLTPDEDKEYGGWKRLGMALGHFADIVAQNEREGYFTVGLLATCPSMPGLVAGLQRSGGSGEALRVGMLWLDAHPDFNTPETTRSGSLGGMPVAVATGRALQRLRLDAKLDPPLADRYIVMGGVRLTDPLEQHLLDESRIEQVSVDDLRRATPAVFQQLDRLSRITDRLYVHIDMDVLDPREVSGHGNKVPGGPSSEELARLFEMVFRRYPSASAIGFATIPQKDEGGLSLAAVNRMIAGAVRGVKAREVRQDSAR
;
A
#
# COMPACT_ATOMS: atom_id res chain seq x y z
N MET A 1 45.52 41.62 62.93
CA MET A 1 44.22 41.48 63.55
C MET A 1 43.37 40.69 62.58
N THR A 2 43.22 39.37 62.93
CA THR A 2 41.97 38.60 63.04
C THR A 2 41.07 38.64 61.79
N SER A 3 40.68 37.59 61.14
CA SER A 3 39.99 36.37 61.66
C SER A 3 39.93 35.28 60.61
N LEU A 4 40.16 34.08 61.04
CA LEU A 4 39.88 32.78 60.37
C LEU A 4 38.38 32.63 60.21
N LEU A 5 37.91 32.19 59.05
CA LEU A 5 36.61 31.52 58.92
C LEU A 5 36.69 30.30 58.03
N ASN A 6 36.38 29.17 58.63
CA ASN A 6 36.25 27.83 58.18
C ASN A 6 35.38 27.68 56.91
N ARG A 7 35.89 26.99 55.90
CA ARG A 7 35.08 26.45 54.80
C ARG A 7 34.88 24.96 54.97
N THR A 8 33.75 24.57 55.46
CA THR A 8 33.25 23.19 55.46
C THR A 8 32.83 22.81 54.01
N SER A 9 33.55 21.85 53.47
CA SER A 9 33.28 21.22 52.17
C SER A 9 32.07 20.29 52.35
N ILE A 10 30.95 20.62 51.69
CA ILE A 10 29.79 19.73 51.59
C ILE A 10 29.92 19.02 50.23
N THR A 11 30.40 17.77 50.29
CA THR A 11 30.41 16.83 49.14
C THR A 11 28.99 16.42 48.81
N ARG A 12 28.42 17.00 47.74
CA ARG A 12 27.15 16.56 47.21
C ARG A 12 27.34 15.25 46.42
N MET A 13 26.98 14.16 47.05
CA MET A 13 26.82 12.85 46.44
C MET A 13 25.66 12.88 45.47
N ARG A 14 25.91 12.94 44.15
CA ARG A 14 24.90 12.79 43.14
C ARG A 14 24.49 11.35 43.03
N LEU A 15 23.35 11.00 43.62
CA LEU A 15 22.67 9.72 43.42
C LEU A 15 22.15 9.69 41.96
N ALA A 16 22.84 8.98 41.09
CA ALA A 16 22.35 8.70 39.74
C ALA A 16 21.29 7.61 39.86
N ILE A 17 20.03 8.01 39.86
CA ILE A 17 18.91 7.07 39.72
C ILE A 17 18.88 6.68 38.25
N LEU A 18 19.41 5.50 37.96
CA LEU A 18 19.26 4.85 36.65
C LEU A 18 17.81 4.38 36.55
N PHE A 19 16.96 5.12 35.85
CA PHE A 19 15.67 4.62 35.43
C PHE A 19 15.91 3.55 34.35
N LEU A 20 15.97 2.31 34.76
CA LEU A 20 15.74 1.15 33.89
C LEU A 20 14.28 1.24 33.46
N ILE A 21 14.03 1.84 32.31
CA ILE A 21 12.76 1.69 31.59
C ILE A 21 12.81 0.25 31.06
N PRO A 22 11.98 -0.67 31.56
CA PRO A 22 11.85 -1.95 30.91
C PRO A 22 11.26 -1.66 29.54
N SER A 23 12.02 -1.95 28.49
CA SER A 23 11.47 -2.13 27.15
C SER A 23 10.50 -3.30 27.25
N ALA A 24 9.30 -3.01 27.70
CA ALA A 24 8.18 -3.92 27.54
C ALA A 24 7.94 -3.96 26.03
N LEU A 25 8.61 -4.92 25.39
CA LEU A 25 8.13 -5.52 24.17
C LEU A 25 6.70 -5.94 24.53
N MET A 26 5.71 -5.13 24.21
CA MET A 26 4.33 -5.59 24.29
C MET A 26 4.24 -6.74 23.30
N ALA A 27 4.42 -7.95 23.81
CA ALA A 27 4.00 -9.16 23.14
C ALA A 27 2.52 -8.92 22.80
N VAL A 28 2.22 -8.83 21.51
CA VAL A 28 0.86 -8.93 21.01
C VAL A 28 0.28 -10.18 21.65
N PRO A 29 -0.83 -10.09 22.42
CA PRO A 29 -1.42 -11.26 23.07
C PRO A 29 -1.63 -12.33 22.02
N GLY A 30 -1.23 -13.57 22.31
CA GLY A 30 -1.08 -14.66 21.38
C GLY A 30 -2.16 -14.76 20.33
N GLY A 31 -1.73 -14.71 19.08
CA GLY A 31 -2.29 -15.48 17.96
C GLY A 31 -3.75 -15.33 17.65
N MET A 32 -4.36 -14.14 17.74
CA MET A 32 -5.66 -13.93 17.09
C MET A 32 -5.41 -13.83 15.58
N GLN A 33 -6.04 -14.72 14.81
CA GLN A 33 -6.04 -14.67 13.35
C GLN A 33 -6.64 -13.33 12.92
N LYS A 34 -5.81 -12.45 12.37
CA LYS A 34 -6.19 -11.06 12.13
C LYS A 34 -7.37 -10.92 11.16
N TYR A 35 -7.42 -11.78 10.14
CA TYR A 35 -8.42 -11.71 9.08
C TYR A 35 -9.39 -12.91 9.07
N ALA A 36 -9.28 -13.83 10.00
CA ALA A 36 -10.26 -14.89 10.18
C ALA A 36 -11.44 -14.39 11.04
N GLY A 37 -12.66 -14.69 10.59
CA GLY A 37 -13.87 -14.48 11.37
C GLY A 37 -14.02 -15.51 12.49
N PRO A 38 -15.04 -15.35 13.36
CA PRO A 38 -15.35 -16.34 14.39
C PRO A 38 -15.66 -17.74 13.84
N ASP A 39 -16.06 -17.82 12.57
CA ASP A 39 -16.34 -19.06 11.83
C ASP A 39 -15.09 -19.64 11.13
N GLY A 40 -13.90 -19.07 11.38
CA GLY A 40 -12.63 -19.48 10.77
C GLY A 40 -12.47 -19.06 9.31
N ARG A 41 -13.47 -18.44 8.68
CA ARG A 41 -13.39 -17.99 7.30
C ARG A 41 -12.62 -16.68 7.18
N ILE A 42 -11.81 -16.56 6.13
CA ILE A 42 -11.07 -15.31 5.83
C ILE A 42 -12.06 -14.23 5.40
N ARG A 43 -11.92 -13.04 5.97
CA ARG A 43 -12.72 -11.86 5.64
C ARG A 43 -11.94 -10.97 4.67
N VAL A 44 -12.52 -10.70 3.50
CA VAL A 44 -11.96 -9.87 2.43
C VAL A 44 -12.88 -8.69 2.15
N ALA A 45 -12.34 -7.50 2.13
CA ALA A 45 -13.05 -6.30 1.69
C ALA A 45 -12.57 -5.87 0.31
N LEU A 46 -13.45 -5.88 -0.68
CA LEU A 46 -13.24 -5.27 -1.98
C LEU A 46 -13.59 -3.78 -1.85
N ALA A 47 -12.59 -2.93 -1.82
CA ALA A 47 -12.75 -1.49 -1.62
C ALA A 47 -12.52 -0.74 -2.93
N GLN A 48 -13.59 -0.20 -3.50
CA GLN A 48 -13.59 0.51 -4.78
C GLN A 48 -13.27 2.00 -4.58
N GLN A 49 -12.34 2.50 -5.40
CA GLN A 49 -12.04 3.93 -5.54
C GLN A 49 -12.21 4.34 -7.01
N PRO A 50 -13.41 4.82 -7.41
CA PRO A 50 -13.74 5.07 -8.81
C PRO A 50 -13.25 6.43 -9.33
N PHE A 51 -12.81 7.36 -8.47
CA PHE A 51 -12.38 8.69 -8.90
C PHE A 51 -10.97 8.65 -9.48
N SER A 52 -10.82 9.30 -10.63
CA SER A 52 -9.53 9.55 -11.29
C SER A 52 -9.34 11.05 -11.50
N PRO A 53 -8.14 11.51 -11.90
CA PRO A 53 -7.94 12.91 -12.30
C PRO A 53 -8.90 13.40 -13.39
N ASN A 54 -9.40 12.49 -14.20
CA ASN A 54 -10.28 12.77 -15.35
C ASN A 54 -11.77 12.49 -15.06
N GLY A 55 -12.14 12.23 -13.80
CA GLY A 55 -13.50 11.90 -13.38
C GLY A 55 -13.70 10.46 -12.99
N LEU A 56 -14.93 9.96 -13.03
CA LEU A 56 -15.27 8.60 -12.63
C LEU A 56 -14.80 7.56 -13.65
N SER A 57 -14.20 6.50 -13.14
CA SER A 57 -13.78 5.32 -13.90
C SER A 57 -14.69 4.13 -13.59
N LYS A 58 -15.01 3.35 -14.61
CA LYS A 58 -15.70 2.05 -14.45
C LYS A 58 -14.75 0.91 -14.07
N GLY A 59 -13.43 1.13 -14.11
CA GLY A 59 -12.44 0.10 -13.79
C GLY A 59 -12.69 -0.62 -12.46
N PRO A 60 -12.89 0.09 -11.35
CA PRO A 60 -13.17 -0.53 -10.05
C PRO A 60 -14.42 -1.41 -10.04
N SER A 61 -15.54 -0.97 -10.60
CA SER A 61 -16.75 -1.79 -10.69
C SER A 61 -16.57 -2.97 -11.65
N THR A 62 -15.87 -2.78 -12.78
CA THR A 62 -15.54 -3.89 -13.69
C THR A 62 -14.74 -4.98 -12.96
N MET A 63 -13.75 -4.61 -12.13
CA MET A 63 -13.01 -5.59 -11.32
C MET A 63 -13.89 -6.26 -10.27
N ALA A 64 -14.76 -5.50 -9.57
CA ALA A 64 -15.64 -6.03 -8.53
C ALA A 64 -16.70 -7.01 -9.07
N ASP A 65 -17.25 -6.73 -10.26
CA ASP A 65 -18.33 -7.50 -10.87
C ASP A 65 -17.80 -8.61 -11.78
N GLY A 66 -16.52 -8.59 -12.09
CA GLY A 66 -15.85 -9.48 -13.04
C GLY A 66 -15.51 -10.86 -12.52
N GLY A 67 -16.33 -11.43 -11.61
CA GLY A 67 -16.22 -12.81 -11.15
C GLY A 67 -15.36 -12.99 -9.88
N ILE A 68 -14.65 -11.95 -9.42
CA ILE A 68 -13.78 -12.08 -8.23
C ILE A 68 -14.54 -12.47 -6.97
N GLN A 69 -15.76 -11.97 -6.79
CA GLN A 69 -16.60 -12.30 -5.62
C GLN A 69 -16.90 -13.80 -5.57
N THR A 70 -17.25 -14.42 -6.70
CA THR A 70 -17.45 -15.86 -6.81
C THR A 70 -16.18 -16.64 -6.51
N ILE A 71 -15.05 -16.26 -7.11
CA ILE A 71 -13.75 -16.90 -6.87
C ILE A 71 -13.40 -16.88 -5.38
N LEU A 72 -13.57 -15.75 -4.70
CA LEU A 72 -13.27 -15.62 -3.28
C LEU A 72 -14.28 -16.43 -2.41
N ALA A 73 -15.55 -16.48 -2.78
CA ALA A 73 -16.53 -17.31 -2.10
C ALA A 73 -16.20 -18.80 -2.23
N ASP A 74 -15.80 -19.27 -3.41
CA ASP A 74 -15.36 -20.64 -3.65
C ASP A 74 -14.09 -21.00 -2.87
N MET A 75 -13.23 -20.00 -2.58
CA MET A 75 -12.09 -20.14 -1.68
C MET A 75 -12.50 -20.16 -0.20
N GLY A 76 -13.78 -20.02 0.11
CA GLY A 76 -14.32 -19.98 1.48
C GLY A 76 -14.15 -18.64 2.19
N ALA A 77 -13.93 -17.54 1.46
CA ALA A 77 -13.85 -16.21 2.04
C ALA A 77 -15.23 -15.59 2.27
N VAL A 78 -15.34 -14.73 3.28
CA VAL A 78 -16.47 -13.81 3.46
C VAL A 78 -16.10 -12.49 2.79
N VAL A 79 -16.84 -12.09 1.77
CA VAL A 79 -16.58 -10.91 0.97
C VAL A 79 -17.55 -9.80 1.33
N ARG A 80 -17.04 -8.59 1.50
CA ARG A 80 -17.86 -7.38 1.52
C ARG A 80 -17.35 -6.37 0.48
N LEU A 81 -18.26 -5.54 0.02
CA LEU A 81 -18.00 -4.54 -1.01
C LEU A 81 -18.21 -3.15 -0.43
N HIS A 82 -17.23 -2.28 -0.63
CA HIS A 82 -17.31 -0.85 -0.30
C HIS A 82 -16.92 0.00 -1.51
N GLU A 83 -17.51 1.18 -1.63
CA GLU A 83 -17.17 2.15 -2.67
C GLU A 83 -17.01 3.54 -2.04
N ALA A 84 -15.91 4.20 -2.34
CA ALA A 84 -15.72 5.58 -1.97
C ALA A 84 -16.62 6.48 -2.81
N ARG A 85 -17.35 7.39 -2.15
CA ARG A 85 -18.27 8.32 -2.78
C ARG A 85 -18.07 9.71 -2.21
N LEU A 86 -18.19 10.71 -3.08
CA LEU A 86 -18.34 12.10 -2.66
C LEU A 86 -19.77 12.35 -2.19
N THR A 87 -19.93 13.24 -1.23
CA THR A 87 -21.24 13.80 -0.93
C THR A 87 -21.72 14.70 -2.09
N PRO A 88 -23.03 14.99 -2.20
CA PRO A 88 -23.53 15.85 -3.26
C PRO A 88 -22.91 17.27 -3.27
N ASP A 89 -22.46 17.77 -2.14
CA ASP A 89 -21.81 19.08 -2.05
C ASP A 89 -20.33 19.01 -2.45
N GLU A 90 -19.62 17.96 -2.02
CA GLU A 90 -18.24 17.71 -2.46
C GLU A 90 -18.11 17.47 -3.98
N ASP A 91 -19.10 16.84 -4.58
CA ASP A 91 -19.09 16.60 -6.04
C ASP A 91 -19.25 17.90 -6.85
N LYS A 92 -19.76 18.96 -6.23
CA LYS A 92 -19.87 20.31 -6.83
C LYS A 92 -18.58 21.14 -6.66
N GLU A 93 -17.61 20.66 -5.86
CA GLU A 93 -16.37 21.38 -5.64
C GLU A 93 -15.63 21.64 -6.95
N TYR A 94 -15.07 22.85 -7.06
CA TYR A 94 -14.29 23.23 -8.22
C TYR A 94 -12.92 22.52 -8.22
N GLY A 95 -12.58 21.92 -9.37
CA GLY A 95 -11.30 21.29 -9.60
C GLY A 95 -11.28 19.78 -9.40
N GLY A 96 -10.91 19.06 -10.45
CA GLY A 96 -10.86 17.58 -10.44
C GLY A 96 -9.89 17.01 -9.38
N TRP A 97 -8.77 17.68 -9.14
CA TRP A 97 -7.80 17.25 -8.12
C TRP A 97 -8.32 17.45 -6.69
N LYS A 98 -9.10 18.49 -6.44
CA LYS A 98 -9.75 18.70 -5.15
C LYS A 98 -10.75 17.58 -4.86
N ARG A 99 -11.65 17.29 -5.82
CA ARG A 99 -12.61 16.19 -5.68
C ARG A 99 -11.92 14.84 -5.55
N LEU A 100 -10.85 14.59 -6.30
CA LEU A 100 -10.03 13.39 -6.13
C LEU A 100 -9.50 13.27 -4.70
N GLY A 101 -8.87 14.32 -4.15
CA GLY A 101 -8.34 14.32 -2.80
C GLY A 101 -9.42 14.00 -1.75
N MET A 102 -10.60 14.59 -1.87
CA MET A 102 -11.74 14.32 -0.97
C MET A 102 -12.21 12.87 -1.08
N ALA A 103 -12.37 12.36 -2.31
CA ALA A 103 -12.73 10.95 -2.53
C ALA A 103 -11.69 9.98 -1.97
N LEU A 104 -10.40 10.31 -2.08
CA LEU A 104 -9.33 9.55 -1.46
C LEU A 104 -9.38 9.60 0.08
N GLY A 105 -9.81 10.72 0.65
CA GLY A 105 -10.06 10.85 2.08
C GLY A 105 -11.18 9.93 2.58
N HIS A 106 -12.29 9.82 1.83
CA HIS A 106 -13.35 8.84 2.12
C HIS A 106 -12.87 7.40 1.93
N PHE A 107 -12.08 7.16 0.90
CA PHE A 107 -11.46 5.85 0.66
C PHE A 107 -10.52 5.45 1.81
N ALA A 108 -9.75 6.40 2.34
CA ALA A 108 -8.89 6.16 3.49
C ALA A 108 -9.69 5.74 4.74
N ASP A 109 -10.86 6.34 4.98
CA ASP A 109 -11.73 5.95 6.09
C ASP A 109 -12.25 4.50 5.92
N ILE A 110 -12.65 4.12 4.71
CA ILE A 110 -13.06 2.75 4.37
C ILE A 110 -11.93 1.75 4.64
N VAL A 111 -10.72 2.03 4.16
CA VAL A 111 -9.55 1.16 4.36
C VAL A 111 -9.21 1.03 5.84
N ALA A 112 -9.19 2.13 6.58
CA ALA A 112 -8.93 2.12 8.02
C ALA A 112 -9.98 1.33 8.80
N GLN A 113 -11.25 1.45 8.42
CA GLN A 113 -12.34 0.67 9.01
C GLN A 113 -12.19 -0.82 8.73
N ASN A 114 -11.93 -1.20 7.47
CA ASN A 114 -11.70 -2.60 7.08
C ASN A 114 -10.60 -3.25 7.92
N GLU A 115 -9.48 -2.56 8.07
CA GLU A 115 -8.33 -3.05 8.81
C GLU A 115 -8.63 -3.21 10.31
N ARG A 116 -9.35 -2.25 10.92
CA ARG A 116 -9.77 -2.33 12.33
C ARG A 116 -10.78 -3.44 12.60
N GLU A 117 -11.64 -3.71 11.63
CA GLU A 117 -12.65 -4.78 11.73
C GLU A 117 -12.10 -6.15 11.30
N GLY A 118 -10.82 -6.25 10.97
CA GLY A 118 -10.16 -7.50 10.60
C GLY A 118 -10.57 -8.02 9.22
N TYR A 119 -10.72 -7.14 8.25
CA TYR A 119 -10.86 -7.50 6.84
C TYR A 119 -9.57 -7.22 6.09
N PHE A 120 -9.11 -8.22 5.32
CA PHE A 120 -8.03 -8.01 4.37
C PHE A 120 -8.53 -7.12 3.22
N THR A 121 -7.89 -5.98 3.00
CA THR A 121 -8.35 -5.03 1.99
C THR A 121 -7.73 -5.32 0.62
N VAL A 122 -8.60 -5.49 -0.37
CA VAL A 122 -8.26 -5.47 -1.80
C VAL A 122 -8.78 -4.16 -2.37
N GLY A 123 -7.89 -3.24 -2.68
CA GLY A 123 -8.20 -1.96 -3.32
C GLY A 123 -8.43 -2.15 -4.82
N LEU A 124 -9.61 -1.77 -5.31
CA LEU A 124 -9.95 -1.70 -6.72
C LEU A 124 -9.91 -0.23 -7.13
N LEU A 125 -8.83 0.17 -7.78
CA LEU A 125 -8.44 1.56 -7.95
C LEU A 125 -8.68 2.03 -9.40
N ALA A 126 -9.20 3.23 -9.57
CA ALA A 126 -9.38 3.81 -10.90
C ALA A 126 -8.05 3.96 -11.64
N THR A 127 -7.04 4.52 -10.97
CA THR A 127 -5.69 4.77 -11.48
C THR A 127 -4.69 4.83 -10.31
N CYS A 128 -3.39 4.85 -10.58
CA CYS A 128 -2.34 4.94 -9.58
C CYS A 128 -2.45 6.17 -8.65
N PRO A 129 -2.92 7.36 -9.07
CA PRO A 129 -3.29 8.46 -8.17
C PRO A 129 -4.28 8.12 -7.05
N SER A 130 -4.89 6.95 -7.04
CA SER A 130 -5.74 6.47 -5.95
C SER A 130 -4.95 5.90 -4.75
N MET A 131 -3.67 5.55 -4.94
CA MET A 131 -2.81 4.92 -3.94
C MET A 131 -2.68 5.74 -2.63
N PRO A 132 -2.54 7.08 -2.64
CA PRO A 132 -2.42 7.84 -1.40
C PRO A 132 -3.56 7.61 -0.40
N GLY A 133 -4.79 7.42 -0.89
CA GLY A 133 -5.94 7.12 -0.03
C GLY A 133 -5.83 5.75 0.66
N LEU A 134 -5.31 4.73 -0.03
CA LEU A 134 -5.09 3.41 0.55
C LEU A 134 -4.00 3.47 1.63
N VAL A 135 -2.87 4.09 1.33
CA VAL A 135 -1.78 4.28 2.30
C VAL A 135 -2.25 5.06 3.52
N ALA A 136 -3.00 6.16 3.33
CA ALA A 136 -3.58 6.95 4.40
C ALA A 136 -4.51 6.12 5.30
N GLY A 137 -5.33 5.26 4.72
CA GLY A 137 -6.19 4.35 5.46
C GLY A 137 -5.41 3.38 6.34
N LEU A 138 -4.34 2.79 5.81
CA LEU A 138 -3.46 1.92 6.58
C LEU A 138 -2.73 2.68 7.70
N GLN A 139 -2.22 3.90 7.44
CA GLN A 139 -1.61 4.74 8.48
C GLN A 139 -2.58 4.99 9.65
N ARG A 140 -3.85 5.21 9.35
CA ARG A 140 -4.91 5.56 10.31
C ARG A 140 -5.60 4.34 10.93
N SER A 141 -5.19 3.13 10.58
CA SER A 141 -5.83 1.90 11.09
C SER A 141 -5.41 1.51 12.51
N GLY A 142 -4.39 2.16 13.08
CA GLY A 142 -3.97 1.95 14.46
C GLY A 142 -4.98 2.44 15.49
N GLY A 143 -4.95 1.86 16.70
CA GLY A 143 -5.86 2.23 17.80
C GLY A 143 -5.37 3.38 18.68
N SER A 144 -4.09 3.79 18.57
CA SER A 144 -3.45 4.79 19.44
C SER A 144 -3.65 6.25 19.01
N GLY A 145 -4.23 6.48 17.83
CA GLY A 145 -4.29 7.82 17.21
C GLY A 145 -3.00 8.24 16.51
N GLU A 146 -1.89 7.52 16.70
CA GLU A 146 -0.65 7.74 15.97
C GLU A 146 -0.68 7.09 14.58
N ALA A 147 -0.06 7.74 13.60
CA ALA A 147 0.04 7.23 12.26
C ALA A 147 1.00 6.01 12.23
N LEU A 148 0.50 4.88 11.75
CA LEU A 148 1.34 3.70 11.52
C LEU A 148 2.30 3.94 10.35
N ARG A 149 3.50 3.36 10.43
CA ARG A 149 4.45 3.35 9.33
C ARG A 149 4.02 2.31 8.30
N VAL A 150 3.78 2.75 7.08
CA VAL A 150 3.40 1.85 5.97
C VAL A 150 4.57 1.65 5.04
N GLY A 151 4.98 0.40 4.84
CA GLY A 151 5.89 0.00 3.77
C GLY A 151 5.10 -0.28 2.49
N MET A 152 5.67 0.04 1.35
CA MET A 152 5.02 -0.14 0.05
C MET A 152 5.92 -0.92 -0.91
N LEU A 153 5.39 -2.00 -1.48
CA LEU A 153 5.91 -2.64 -2.67
C LEU A 153 5.11 -2.09 -3.86
N TRP A 154 5.75 -1.23 -4.66
CA TRP A 154 5.18 -0.58 -5.84
C TRP A 154 5.54 -1.40 -7.08
N LEU A 155 4.55 -2.01 -7.73
CA LEU A 155 4.74 -2.83 -8.92
C LEU A 155 4.13 -2.13 -10.14
N ASP A 156 4.99 -1.68 -11.03
CA ASP A 156 4.66 -0.81 -12.15
C ASP A 156 5.78 -0.87 -13.19
N ALA A 157 5.47 -0.60 -14.45
CA ALA A 157 6.48 -0.38 -15.49
C ALA A 157 7.19 0.97 -15.34
N HIS A 158 6.58 1.91 -14.58
CA HIS A 158 7.04 3.28 -14.37
C HIS A 158 7.29 3.54 -12.87
N PRO A 159 8.12 4.53 -12.49
CA PRO A 159 8.28 4.91 -11.09
C PRO A 159 7.09 5.70 -10.55
N ASP A 160 6.37 6.43 -11.43
CA ASP A 160 5.34 7.38 -11.06
C ASP A 160 5.78 8.40 -9.99
N PHE A 161 7.06 8.83 -10.11
CA PHE A 161 7.76 9.68 -9.16
C PHE A 161 8.02 11.08 -9.70
N ASN A 162 7.41 11.43 -10.85
CA ASN A 162 7.46 12.77 -11.41
C ASN A 162 6.81 13.80 -10.48
N THR A 163 7.33 15.01 -10.54
CA THR A 163 6.70 16.21 -9.98
C THR A 163 6.17 17.10 -11.12
N PRO A 164 5.40 18.16 -10.84
CA PRO A 164 5.02 19.12 -11.88
C PRO A 164 6.21 19.71 -12.64
N GLU A 165 7.40 19.77 -12.01
CA GLU A 165 8.62 20.32 -12.58
C GLU A 165 9.40 19.33 -13.44
N THR A 166 9.22 18.03 -13.22
CA THR A 166 9.98 16.98 -13.93
C THR A 166 9.19 16.27 -15.02
N THR A 167 7.84 16.30 -14.91
CA THR A 167 6.97 15.57 -15.83
C THR A 167 7.05 16.11 -17.25
N ARG A 168 7.14 15.22 -18.24
CA ARG A 168 7.05 15.56 -19.67
C ARG A 168 5.63 15.63 -20.17
N SER A 169 4.72 14.89 -19.55
CA SER A 169 3.32 14.75 -19.99
C SER A 169 2.37 15.72 -19.27
N GLY A 170 2.74 16.25 -18.10
CA GLY A 170 1.84 16.97 -17.20
C GLY A 170 0.77 16.07 -16.55
N SER A 171 0.83 14.75 -16.77
CA SER A 171 -0.16 13.81 -16.25
C SER A 171 0.04 13.55 -14.75
N LEU A 172 -1.04 13.68 -13.98
CA LEU A 172 -1.07 13.27 -12.58
C LEU A 172 -0.84 11.75 -12.44
N GLY A 173 -1.09 10.98 -13.50
CA GLY A 173 -0.84 9.53 -13.55
C GLY A 173 0.59 9.18 -13.18
N GLY A 174 1.57 9.95 -13.61
CA GLY A 174 2.99 9.73 -13.32
C GLY A 174 3.51 10.40 -12.03
N MET A 175 2.65 10.79 -11.08
CA MET A 175 3.05 11.54 -9.89
C MET A 175 2.67 10.91 -8.53
N PRO A 176 1.91 9.82 -8.43
CA PRO A 176 1.34 9.39 -7.16
C PRO A 176 2.37 9.07 -6.09
N VAL A 177 3.55 8.54 -6.45
CA VAL A 177 4.62 8.27 -5.49
C VAL A 177 5.25 9.58 -5.00
N ALA A 178 5.44 10.58 -5.87
CA ALA A 178 5.91 11.91 -5.46
C ALA A 178 4.89 12.62 -4.55
N VAL A 179 3.59 12.47 -4.81
CA VAL A 179 2.52 12.96 -3.93
C VAL A 179 2.59 12.29 -2.57
N ALA A 180 2.67 10.98 -2.52
CA ALA A 180 2.70 10.21 -1.28
C ALA A 180 3.94 10.52 -0.43
N THR A 181 5.08 10.78 -1.06
CA THR A 181 6.33 11.14 -0.36
C THR A 181 6.43 12.63 -0.02
N GLY A 182 5.40 13.44 -0.34
CA GLY A 182 5.35 14.86 -0.01
C GLY A 182 6.18 15.77 -0.93
N ARG A 183 6.68 15.26 -2.07
CA ARG A 183 7.45 16.04 -3.05
C ARG A 183 6.58 16.87 -3.98
N ALA A 184 5.32 16.46 -4.17
CA ALA A 184 4.39 17.13 -5.07
C ALA A 184 3.01 17.26 -4.45
N LEU A 185 2.24 18.25 -4.92
CA LEU A 185 0.79 18.39 -4.70
C LEU A 185 0.36 18.17 -3.24
N GLN A 186 1.01 18.81 -2.30
CA GLN A 186 0.78 18.66 -0.86
C GLN A 186 -0.71 18.74 -0.50
N ARG A 187 -1.48 19.60 -1.16
CA ARG A 187 -2.92 19.74 -0.88
C ARG A 187 -3.69 18.47 -1.20
N LEU A 188 -3.39 17.83 -2.34
CA LEU A 188 -4.01 16.55 -2.70
C LEU A 188 -3.70 15.47 -1.66
N ARG A 189 -2.45 15.40 -1.20
CA ARG A 189 -2.02 14.46 -0.16
C ARG A 189 -2.79 14.66 1.15
N LEU A 190 -2.92 15.91 1.59
CA LEU A 190 -3.63 16.23 2.83
C LEU A 190 -5.13 15.98 2.72
N ASP A 191 -5.76 16.31 1.59
CA ASP A 191 -7.18 16.02 1.34
C ASP A 191 -7.43 14.50 1.30
N ALA A 192 -6.45 13.69 0.83
CA ALA A 192 -6.46 12.23 0.92
C ALA A 192 -6.20 11.69 2.35
N LYS A 193 -6.01 12.57 3.34
CA LYS A 193 -5.69 12.23 4.75
C LYS A 193 -4.35 11.49 4.94
N LEU A 194 -3.45 11.59 3.98
CA LEU A 194 -2.11 11.01 4.07
C LEU A 194 -1.16 12.00 4.78
N ASP A 195 -1.08 11.87 6.08
CA ASP A 195 -0.20 12.66 6.93
C ASP A 195 0.24 11.84 8.14
N PRO A 196 1.56 11.69 8.37
CA PRO A 196 2.72 12.23 7.64
C PRO A 196 2.89 11.63 6.23
N PRO A 197 3.71 12.27 5.36
CA PRO A 197 4.07 11.70 4.07
C PRO A 197 4.85 10.39 4.25
N LEU A 198 4.80 9.54 3.22
CA LEU A 198 5.52 8.27 3.20
C LEU A 198 7.03 8.54 3.05
N ALA A 199 7.85 7.96 3.93
CA ALA A 199 9.29 8.10 3.78
C ALA A 199 9.82 7.21 2.63
N ASP A 200 10.74 7.71 1.82
CA ASP A 200 11.33 6.99 0.68
C ASP A 200 11.82 5.60 1.04
N ARG A 201 12.53 5.47 2.17
CA ARG A 201 13.05 4.19 2.66
C ARG A 201 11.97 3.14 2.96
N TYR A 202 10.69 3.53 2.96
CA TYR A 202 9.56 2.61 3.12
C TYR A 202 9.01 2.12 1.79
N ILE A 203 9.66 2.47 0.67
CA ILE A 203 9.23 2.08 -0.67
C ILE A 203 10.26 1.14 -1.29
N VAL A 204 9.75 0.11 -1.92
CA VAL A 204 10.48 -0.77 -2.84
C VAL A 204 9.72 -0.76 -4.16
N MET A 205 10.36 -0.38 -5.24
CA MET A 205 9.79 -0.46 -6.59
C MET A 205 10.20 -1.75 -7.27
N GLY A 206 9.28 -2.36 -7.99
CA GLY A 206 9.54 -3.57 -8.76
C GLY A 206 8.92 -3.52 -10.15
N GLY A 207 9.72 -3.90 -11.16
CA GLY A 207 9.24 -3.94 -12.53
C GLY A 207 9.47 -2.68 -13.35
N VAL A 208 10.01 -1.61 -12.74
CA VAL A 208 10.31 -0.35 -13.41
C VAL A 208 11.29 -0.59 -14.56
N ARG A 209 10.94 -0.12 -15.76
CA ARG A 209 11.71 -0.30 -16.97
C ARG A 209 11.54 0.82 -18.01
N LEU A 210 10.71 1.82 -17.67
CA LEU A 210 10.58 3.05 -18.45
C LEU A 210 10.47 4.23 -17.47
N THR A 211 11.39 5.17 -17.59
CA THR A 211 11.53 6.33 -16.70
C THR A 211 11.86 7.58 -17.51
N ASP A 212 11.28 8.72 -17.19
CA ASP A 212 11.69 10.01 -17.76
C ASP A 212 13.05 10.43 -17.18
N PRO A 213 13.92 11.13 -17.95
CA PRO A 213 15.28 11.45 -17.48
C PRO A 213 15.34 12.26 -16.18
N LEU A 214 14.45 13.25 -16.00
CA LEU A 214 14.42 14.05 -14.77
C LEU A 214 13.80 13.27 -13.59
N GLU A 215 12.87 12.37 -13.88
CA GLU A 215 12.32 11.44 -12.89
C GLU A 215 13.37 10.43 -12.41
N GLN A 216 14.21 9.92 -13.33
CA GLN A 216 15.33 9.05 -12.97
C GLN A 216 16.29 9.76 -12.02
N HIS A 217 16.61 11.03 -12.26
CA HIS A 217 17.45 11.82 -11.38
C HIS A 217 16.86 11.94 -9.96
N LEU A 218 15.55 12.23 -9.85
CA LEU A 218 14.87 12.22 -8.55
C LEU A 218 14.92 10.86 -7.85
N LEU A 219 14.77 9.79 -8.64
CA LEU A 219 14.82 8.43 -8.11
C LEU A 219 16.21 8.08 -7.58
N ASP A 220 17.27 8.46 -8.31
CA ASP A 220 18.67 8.24 -7.92
C ASP A 220 19.05 9.01 -6.64
N GLU A 221 18.46 10.18 -6.41
CA GLU A 221 18.65 10.97 -5.18
C GLU A 221 17.81 10.46 -4.00
N SER A 222 16.87 9.57 -4.23
CA SER A 222 15.95 9.04 -3.22
C SER A 222 16.57 7.88 -2.43
N ARG A 223 15.83 7.41 -1.41
CA ARG A 223 16.13 6.16 -0.68
C ARG A 223 15.14 5.04 -1.05
N ILE A 224 14.54 5.14 -2.23
CA ILE A 224 13.66 4.11 -2.77
C ILE A 224 14.54 2.96 -3.30
N GLU A 225 14.28 1.76 -2.83
CA GLU A 225 14.97 0.57 -3.31
C GLU A 225 14.24 -0.03 -4.51
N GLN A 226 14.96 -0.77 -5.34
CA GLN A 226 14.39 -1.38 -6.54
C GLN A 226 14.71 -2.88 -6.61
N VAL A 227 13.78 -3.63 -7.22
CA VAL A 227 13.98 -5.03 -7.61
C VAL A 227 13.64 -5.19 -9.09
N SER A 228 14.37 -6.05 -9.77
CA SER A 228 14.21 -6.24 -11.22
C SER A 228 12.94 -7.01 -11.58
N VAL A 229 12.54 -6.94 -12.83
CA VAL A 229 11.48 -7.82 -13.39
C VAL A 229 11.80 -9.30 -13.19
N ASP A 230 13.06 -9.69 -13.40
CA ASP A 230 13.51 -11.07 -13.21
C ASP A 230 13.41 -11.53 -11.76
N ASP A 231 13.65 -10.63 -10.81
CA ASP A 231 13.47 -10.91 -9.40
C ASP A 231 11.99 -11.16 -9.07
N LEU A 232 11.09 -10.37 -9.64
CA LEU A 232 9.64 -10.57 -9.48
C LEU A 232 9.16 -11.88 -10.07
N ARG A 233 9.58 -12.20 -11.32
CA ARG A 233 9.20 -13.43 -12.04
C ARG A 233 9.56 -14.68 -11.27
N ARG A 234 10.77 -14.69 -10.71
CA ARG A 234 11.35 -15.86 -10.05
C ARG A 234 11.20 -15.85 -8.55
N ALA A 235 10.60 -14.78 -7.98
CA ALA A 235 10.52 -14.57 -6.54
C ALA A 235 11.89 -14.79 -5.86
N THR A 236 12.92 -14.12 -6.34
CA THR A 236 14.30 -14.34 -5.89
C THR A 236 14.51 -13.86 -4.45
N PRO A 237 15.62 -14.25 -3.80
CA PRO A 237 15.98 -13.74 -2.48
C PRO A 237 16.06 -12.22 -2.42
N ALA A 238 16.37 -11.51 -3.52
CA ALA A 238 16.45 -10.05 -3.55
C ALA A 238 15.11 -9.39 -3.19
N VAL A 239 13.98 -9.90 -3.71
CA VAL A 239 12.65 -9.42 -3.34
C VAL A 239 12.41 -9.59 -1.83
N PHE A 240 12.71 -10.77 -1.30
CA PHE A 240 12.45 -11.08 0.12
C PHE A 240 13.39 -10.32 1.05
N GLN A 241 14.63 -10.05 0.67
CA GLN A 241 15.55 -9.19 1.44
C GLN A 241 14.97 -7.78 1.62
N GLN A 242 14.41 -7.20 0.56
CA GLN A 242 13.76 -5.90 0.62
C GLN A 242 12.47 -5.93 1.47
N LEU A 243 11.65 -6.96 1.32
CA LEU A 243 10.44 -7.11 2.13
C LEU A 243 10.76 -7.41 3.60
N ASP A 244 11.80 -8.19 3.90
CA ASP A 244 12.30 -8.41 5.26
C ASP A 244 12.78 -7.08 5.88
N ARG A 245 13.47 -6.22 5.10
CA ARG A 245 13.85 -4.87 5.53
C ARG A 245 12.60 -4.04 5.84
N LEU A 246 11.64 -3.95 4.93
CA LEU A 246 10.40 -3.20 5.15
C LEU A 246 9.64 -3.71 6.38
N SER A 247 9.49 -5.02 6.52
CA SER A 247 8.77 -5.65 7.65
C SER A 247 9.39 -5.31 9.02
N ARG A 248 10.70 -5.04 9.07
CA ARG A 248 11.38 -4.63 10.32
C ARG A 248 11.21 -3.16 10.67
N ILE A 249 10.99 -2.28 9.68
CA ILE A 249 10.98 -0.83 9.88
C ILE A 249 9.60 -0.20 9.73
N THR A 250 8.58 -1.00 9.38
CA THR A 250 7.20 -0.54 9.19
C THR A 250 6.20 -1.43 9.91
N ASP A 251 5.02 -0.89 10.18
CA ASP A 251 3.96 -1.56 10.95
C ASP A 251 2.97 -2.28 10.05
N ARG A 252 2.87 -1.85 8.78
CA ARG A 252 2.02 -2.41 7.72
C ARG A 252 2.78 -2.48 6.41
N LEU A 253 2.47 -3.48 5.58
CA LEU A 253 2.92 -3.55 4.20
C LEU A 253 1.71 -3.47 3.26
N TYR A 254 1.86 -2.66 2.24
CA TYR A 254 0.94 -2.50 1.12
C TYR A 254 1.61 -2.94 -0.18
N VAL A 255 0.90 -3.69 -1.00
CA VAL A 255 1.34 -4.04 -2.36
C VAL A 255 0.47 -3.29 -3.35
N HIS A 256 1.08 -2.42 -4.16
CA HIS A 256 0.44 -1.70 -5.25
C HIS A 256 0.77 -2.34 -6.59
N ILE A 257 -0.22 -2.44 -7.47
CA ILE A 257 -0.07 -2.95 -8.82
C ILE A 257 -0.69 -1.96 -9.80
N ASP A 258 0.14 -1.33 -10.66
CA ASP A 258 -0.35 -0.85 -11.95
C ASP A 258 -0.40 -2.03 -12.93
N MET A 259 -1.49 -2.14 -13.68
CA MET A 259 -1.67 -3.27 -14.60
C MET A 259 -0.64 -3.27 -15.74
N ASP A 260 0.03 -2.15 -16.02
CA ASP A 260 1.07 -2.10 -17.05
C ASP A 260 2.42 -2.70 -16.62
N VAL A 261 2.56 -3.06 -15.33
CA VAL A 261 3.69 -3.89 -14.89
C VAL A 261 3.72 -5.23 -15.62
N LEU A 262 2.56 -5.75 -16.01
CA LEU A 262 2.41 -7.03 -16.66
C LEU A 262 2.97 -7.05 -18.10
N ASP A 263 3.18 -8.25 -18.62
CA ASP A 263 3.43 -8.46 -20.04
C ASP A 263 2.27 -7.90 -20.86
N PRO A 264 2.52 -7.10 -21.91
CA PRO A 264 1.49 -6.49 -22.75
C PRO A 264 0.46 -7.46 -23.34
N ARG A 265 0.80 -8.75 -23.42
CA ARG A 265 -0.13 -9.80 -23.89
C ARG A 265 -1.29 -10.04 -22.94
N GLU A 266 -1.12 -9.75 -21.65
CA GLU A 266 -2.17 -9.90 -20.63
C GLU A 266 -3.00 -8.60 -20.40
N VAL A 267 -2.52 -7.47 -20.94
CA VAL A 267 -3.13 -6.14 -20.78
C VAL A 267 -3.26 -5.44 -22.15
N SER A 268 -3.77 -6.15 -23.13
CA SER A 268 -3.78 -5.72 -24.54
C SER A 268 -4.44 -4.35 -24.78
N GLY A 269 -5.44 -3.99 -23.98
CA GLY A 269 -6.16 -2.71 -24.05
C GLY A 269 -5.49 -1.57 -23.27
N HIS A 270 -4.36 -1.81 -22.56
CA HIS A 270 -3.70 -0.77 -21.78
C HIS A 270 -3.00 0.27 -22.68
N GLY A 271 -3.11 1.58 -22.31
CA GLY A 271 -2.53 2.68 -23.08
C GLY A 271 -1.00 2.75 -23.03
N ASN A 272 -0.41 2.41 -21.87
CA ASN A 272 1.01 2.57 -21.58
C ASN A 272 1.73 1.21 -21.53
N LYS A 273 1.55 0.37 -22.52
CA LYS A 273 2.17 -0.95 -22.56
C LYS A 273 3.68 -0.86 -22.69
N VAL A 274 4.42 -1.45 -21.75
CA VAL A 274 5.87 -1.58 -21.81
C VAL A 274 6.25 -3.07 -21.92
N PRO A 275 6.99 -3.51 -22.94
CA PRO A 275 7.40 -4.91 -23.10
C PRO A 275 8.28 -5.41 -21.94
N GLY A 276 8.28 -6.72 -21.75
CA GLY A 276 9.19 -7.39 -20.83
C GLY A 276 8.70 -7.49 -19.39
N GLY A 277 7.43 -7.23 -19.12
CA GLY A 277 6.83 -7.40 -17.79
C GLY A 277 6.69 -8.87 -17.36
N PRO A 278 6.43 -9.11 -16.05
CA PRO A 278 6.08 -10.44 -15.56
C PRO A 278 4.68 -10.84 -16.05
N SER A 279 4.35 -12.13 -16.01
CA SER A 279 2.98 -12.61 -16.17
C SER A 279 2.17 -12.45 -14.87
N SER A 280 0.85 -12.40 -14.99
CA SER A 280 -0.06 -12.41 -13.83
C SER A 280 0.06 -13.69 -13.00
N GLU A 281 0.44 -14.81 -13.61
CA GLU A 281 0.69 -16.05 -12.88
C GLU A 281 1.95 -15.99 -12.03
N GLU A 282 3.04 -15.41 -12.56
CA GLU A 282 4.28 -15.19 -11.81
C GLU A 282 4.02 -14.27 -10.60
N LEU A 283 3.28 -13.17 -10.80
CA LEU A 283 2.90 -12.27 -9.70
C LEU A 283 1.93 -12.93 -8.72
N ALA A 284 0.98 -13.73 -9.15
CA ALA A 284 0.07 -14.44 -8.25
C ALA A 284 0.82 -15.40 -7.31
N ARG A 285 1.85 -16.12 -7.82
CA ARG A 285 2.75 -16.94 -7.01
C ARG A 285 3.56 -16.10 -6.01
N LEU A 286 4.12 -14.99 -6.46
CA LEU A 286 4.84 -14.05 -5.61
C LEU A 286 3.93 -13.54 -4.48
N PHE A 287 2.71 -13.11 -4.80
CA PHE A 287 1.77 -12.60 -3.80
C PHE A 287 1.36 -13.68 -2.79
N GLU A 288 1.14 -14.91 -3.21
CA GLU A 288 0.88 -16.01 -2.28
C GLU A 288 2.03 -16.17 -1.28
N MET A 289 3.28 -16.10 -1.74
CA MET A 289 4.46 -16.18 -0.87
C MET A 289 4.57 -14.97 0.07
N VAL A 290 4.35 -13.75 -0.45
CA VAL A 290 4.42 -12.50 0.33
C VAL A 290 3.36 -12.49 1.43
N PHE A 291 2.10 -12.70 1.08
CA PHE A 291 1.00 -12.63 2.04
C PHE A 291 0.99 -13.79 3.04
N ARG A 292 1.60 -14.92 2.70
CA ARG A 292 1.85 -16.01 3.64
C ARG A 292 2.98 -15.71 4.61
N ARG A 293 4.06 -15.07 4.14
CA ARG A 293 5.28 -14.84 4.93
C ARG A 293 5.17 -13.65 5.87
N TYR A 294 4.52 -12.55 5.44
CA TYR A 294 4.53 -11.28 6.16
C TYR A 294 3.16 -10.97 6.80
N PRO A 295 3.01 -11.16 8.14
CA PRO A 295 1.78 -10.79 8.86
C PRO A 295 1.43 -9.30 8.74
N SER A 296 2.43 -8.44 8.57
CA SER A 296 2.24 -7.00 8.32
C SER A 296 1.65 -6.67 6.96
N ALA A 297 1.69 -7.60 5.98
CA ALA A 297 1.07 -7.39 4.66
C ALA A 297 -0.46 -7.37 4.81
N SER A 298 -1.02 -6.15 4.73
CA SER A 298 -2.38 -5.82 5.15
C SER A 298 -3.32 -5.50 4.01
N ALA A 299 -2.79 -5.06 2.86
CA ALA A 299 -3.59 -4.70 1.71
C ALA A 299 -2.85 -4.91 0.39
N ILE A 300 -3.64 -5.10 -0.66
CA ILE A 300 -3.19 -5.12 -2.04
C ILE A 300 -4.11 -4.22 -2.86
N GLY A 301 -3.58 -3.44 -3.81
CA GLY A 301 -4.37 -2.54 -4.65
C GLY A 301 -4.04 -2.72 -6.13
N PHE A 302 -5.07 -2.77 -6.97
CA PHE A 302 -4.98 -2.91 -8.42
C PHE A 302 -5.49 -1.65 -9.09
N ALA A 303 -4.63 -1.02 -9.88
CA ALA A 303 -4.91 0.23 -10.58
C ALA A 303 -4.87 0.06 -12.10
N THR A 304 -5.56 0.94 -12.80
CA THR A 304 -5.40 1.17 -14.24
C THR A 304 -5.79 -0.06 -15.09
N ILE A 305 -6.85 -0.77 -14.69
CA ILE A 305 -7.40 -1.81 -15.59
C ILE A 305 -7.86 -1.14 -16.90
N PRO A 306 -7.51 -1.67 -18.08
CA PRO A 306 -7.90 -1.06 -19.35
C PRO A 306 -9.43 -1.05 -19.52
N GLN A 307 -9.95 0.07 -20.06
CA GLN A 307 -11.38 0.21 -20.32
C GLN A 307 -11.88 -0.72 -21.42
N LYS A 308 -11.01 -1.08 -22.36
CA LYS A 308 -11.25 -2.05 -23.41
C LYS A 308 -10.40 -3.27 -23.14
N ASP A 309 -11.01 -4.29 -22.57
CA ASP A 309 -10.35 -5.55 -22.22
C ASP A 309 -10.82 -6.63 -23.20
N GLU A 310 -10.16 -6.70 -24.33
CA GLU A 310 -10.47 -7.67 -25.37
C GLU A 310 -10.24 -9.09 -24.85
N GLY A 311 -11.29 -9.91 -24.89
CA GLY A 311 -11.26 -11.28 -24.39
C GLY A 311 -11.19 -11.41 -22.87
N GLY A 312 -11.31 -10.32 -22.11
CA GLY A 312 -11.29 -10.35 -20.65
C GLY A 312 -9.95 -10.71 -20.02
N LEU A 313 -8.84 -10.53 -20.77
CA LEU A 313 -7.50 -10.95 -20.34
C LEU A 313 -7.02 -10.21 -19.11
N SER A 314 -7.20 -8.87 -19.10
CA SER A 314 -6.79 -8.04 -17.96
C SER A 314 -7.60 -8.36 -16.71
N LEU A 315 -8.89 -8.61 -16.87
CA LEU A 315 -9.77 -9.00 -15.76
C LEU A 315 -9.37 -10.38 -15.20
N ALA A 316 -9.08 -11.35 -16.08
CA ALA A 316 -8.59 -12.66 -15.67
C ALA A 316 -7.24 -12.55 -14.93
N ALA A 317 -6.35 -11.66 -15.37
CA ALA A 317 -5.06 -11.39 -14.72
C ALA A 317 -5.27 -10.81 -13.30
N VAL A 318 -6.14 -9.80 -13.15
CA VAL A 318 -6.50 -9.24 -11.82
C VAL A 318 -7.05 -10.32 -10.90
N ASN A 319 -8.03 -11.10 -11.36
CA ASN A 319 -8.66 -12.16 -10.56
C ASN A 319 -7.64 -13.21 -10.10
N ARG A 320 -6.71 -13.61 -10.97
CA ARG A 320 -5.63 -14.54 -10.66
C ARG A 320 -4.72 -14.00 -9.56
N MET A 321 -4.32 -12.73 -9.66
CA MET A 321 -3.44 -12.09 -8.71
C MET A 321 -4.11 -11.86 -7.35
N ILE A 322 -5.38 -11.45 -7.31
CA ILE A 322 -6.17 -11.34 -6.07
C ILE A 322 -6.28 -12.71 -5.40
N ALA A 323 -6.62 -13.75 -6.15
CA ALA A 323 -6.71 -15.11 -5.62
C ALA A 323 -5.37 -15.59 -5.02
N GLY A 324 -4.24 -15.26 -5.65
CA GLY A 324 -2.91 -15.54 -5.12
C GLY A 324 -2.67 -14.88 -3.76
N ALA A 325 -2.96 -13.58 -3.65
CA ALA A 325 -2.84 -12.85 -2.40
C ALA A 325 -3.70 -13.45 -1.28
N VAL A 326 -4.97 -13.75 -1.58
CA VAL A 326 -5.91 -14.31 -0.59
C VAL A 326 -5.52 -15.74 -0.18
N ARG A 327 -4.98 -16.58 -1.10
CA ARG A 327 -4.38 -17.88 -0.71
C ARG A 327 -3.24 -17.70 0.30
N GLY A 328 -2.38 -16.70 0.09
CA GLY A 328 -1.30 -16.38 1.01
C GLY A 328 -1.81 -15.98 2.39
N VAL A 329 -2.80 -15.07 2.45
CA VAL A 329 -3.46 -14.68 3.71
C VAL A 329 -4.07 -15.89 4.41
N LYS A 330 -4.84 -16.71 3.70
CA LYS A 330 -5.49 -17.91 4.26
C LYS A 330 -4.45 -18.88 4.83
N ALA A 331 -3.37 -19.15 4.11
CA ALA A 331 -2.31 -20.07 4.55
C ALA A 331 -1.55 -19.56 5.78
N ARG A 332 -1.44 -18.26 5.97
CA ARG A 332 -0.86 -17.61 7.15
C ARG A 332 -1.75 -17.80 8.38
N GLU A 333 -3.04 -17.53 8.23
CA GLU A 333 -4.01 -17.60 9.33
C GLU A 333 -4.17 -19.05 9.87
N VAL A 334 -4.16 -20.07 8.99
CA VAL A 334 -4.23 -21.49 9.37
C VAL A 334 -2.99 -21.94 10.17
N ARG A 335 -1.78 -21.44 9.83
CA ARG A 335 -0.55 -21.80 10.56
C ARG A 335 -0.54 -21.31 12.01
N GLN A 336 -1.19 -20.21 12.30
CA GLN A 336 -1.29 -19.68 13.67
C GLN A 336 -2.16 -20.57 14.56
N ASP A 337 -3.14 -21.28 14.01
CA ASP A 337 -3.95 -22.26 14.77
C ASP A 337 -3.17 -23.54 15.11
N SER A 338 -2.33 -23.99 14.17
CA SER A 338 -1.56 -25.25 14.34
C SER A 338 -0.40 -25.11 15.33
N ALA A 339 -0.05 -23.89 15.72
CA ALA A 339 1.02 -23.58 16.68
C ALA A 339 0.51 -23.38 18.10
N ARG A 340 -0.78 -23.56 18.36
CA ARG A 340 -1.46 -23.58 19.66
C ARG A 340 -1.73 -25.03 20.10
#